data_18ffd29162c68dc103906ed12286429f
#
_entry.id   18ffd29162c68dc103906ed12286429f
#
_cell.length_a   1.000
_cell.length_b   1.000
_cell.length_c   1.000
_cell.angle_alpha   90.00
_cell.angle_beta   90.00
_cell.angle_gamma   90.00
#
_symmetry.space_group_name_H-M   'P 1'
#
loop_
_entity.id
_entity.type
_entity.pdbx_description
1 polymer ?
#
loop_
_entity_poly.entity_id
_entity_poly.type
_entity_poly.pdbx_seq_one_letter_code
_entity_poly.pdbx_strand_id
1 'polypeptide(L)'
;MWSNDELNIINTLNNNVDIFKQENLIYNGKNYSSYDAYNNTYTCEIKKRNFESYHNYAKEGLILERKKYQKLLEKSKQNNTQALYVNLFTDNVIFIWNLTKLTLENYNFNWHNMKMNKATFNSKYDKIEKEICLLKKDIIINICTN
;
A
#
# COMPACT_ATOMS: atom_id res chain seq x y z
N MET A 1 -5.61 19.60 3.09
CA MET A 1 -6.76 18.92 2.49
C MET A 1 -6.59 17.40 2.49
N TRP A 2 -5.58 16.90 1.86
CA TRP A 2 -5.29 15.47 1.89
C TRP A 2 -4.95 14.96 3.29
N SER A 3 -4.30 15.77 4.13
CA SER A 3 -3.90 15.39 5.49
C SER A 3 -5.06 14.97 6.39
N ASN A 4 -6.22 15.65 6.28
CA ASN A 4 -7.40 15.25 7.06
C ASN A 4 -7.93 13.89 6.61
N ASP A 5 -7.92 13.64 5.31
CA ASP A 5 -8.31 12.34 4.77
C ASP A 5 -7.34 11.25 5.21
N GLU A 6 -6.05 11.53 5.24
CA GLU A 6 -5.03 10.58 5.71
C GLU A 6 -5.22 10.22 7.18
N LEU A 7 -5.47 11.20 8.04
CA LEU A 7 -5.75 10.96 9.45
C LEU A 7 -7.03 10.13 9.64
N ASN A 8 -8.06 10.40 8.87
CA ASN A 8 -9.31 9.64 8.90
C ASN A 8 -9.07 8.18 8.46
N ILE A 9 -8.25 7.98 7.44
CA ILE A 9 -7.87 6.64 6.96
C ILE A 9 -7.13 5.89 8.08
N ILE A 10 -6.16 6.51 8.74
CA ILE A 10 -5.42 5.91 9.84
C ILE A 10 -6.38 5.51 10.97
N ASN A 11 -7.31 6.39 11.34
CA ASN A 11 -8.30 6.08 12.37
C ASN A 11 -9.19 4.92 11.96
N THR A 12 -9.60 4.86 10.69
CA THR A 12 -10.39 3.75 10.15
C THR A 12 -9.62 2.43 10.26
N LEU A 13 -8.35 2.42 9.87
CA LEU A 13 -7.50 1.24 9.97
C LEU A 13 -7.35 0.79 11.43
N ASN A 14 -7.09 1.71 12.34
CA ASN A 14 -6.91 1.41 13.75
C ASN A 14 -8.18 0.87 14.42
N ASN A 15 -9.35 1.27 13.92
CA ASN A 15 -10.62 0.83 14.49
C ASN A 15 -11.14 -0.46 13.89
N ASN A 16 -10.69 -0.87 12.71
CA ASN A 16 -11.28 -1.98 11.96
C ASN A 16 -10.35 -3.15 11.66
N VAL A 17 -9.04 -2.93 11.64
CA VAL A 17 -8.06 -3.99 11.32
C VAL A 17 -7.47 -4.53 12.61
N ASP A 18 -7.60 -5.83 12.86
CA ASP A 18 -7.25 -6.44 14.14
C ASP A 18 -5.79 -6.17 14.55
N ILE A 19 -4.84 -6.31 13.62
CA ILE A 19 -3.43 -6.06 13.93
C ILE A 19 -3.17 -4.60 14.33
N PHE A 20 -3.98 -3.66 13.83
CA PHE A 20 -3.85 -2.24 14.17
C PHE A 20 -4.69 -1.84 15.39
N LYS A 21 -5.71 -2.63 15.75
CA LYS A 21 -6.41 -2.50 17.04
C LYS A 21 -5.49 -2.85 18.19
N GLN A 22 -4.66 -3.87 18.01
CA GLN A 22 -3.70 -4.32 19.02
C GLN A 22 -2.58 -3.32 19.24
N GLU A 23 -2.12 -2.70 18.15
CA GLU A 23 -1.09 -1.65 18.20
C GLU A 23 -1.38 -0.63 17.11
N ASN A 24 -1.90 0.53 17.51
CA ASN A 24 -2.36 1.55 16.59
C ASN A 24 -1.22 2.10 15.72
N LEU A 25 -1.54 2.32 14.46
CA LEU A 25 -0.67 3.03 13.53
C LEU A 25 -0.58 4.51 13.92
N ILE A 26 0.60 5.06 13.75
CA ILE A 26 0.91 6.47 13.91
C ILE A 26 1.11 7.07 12.52
N TYR A 27 0.42 8.18 12.26
CA TYR A 27 0.55 8.88 10.99
C TYR A 27 1.92 9.52 10.85
N ASN A 28 2.59 9.28 9.71
CA ASN A 28 3.85 9.92 9.38
C ASN A 28 3.58 11.15 8.52
N GLY A 29 3.39 12.30 9.15
CA GLY A 29 3.03 13.55 8.48
C GLY A 29 4.14 14.23 7.69
N LYS A 30 5.28 13.56 7.45
CA LYS A 30 6.42 14.15 6.73
C LYS A 30 6.18 14.13 5.23
N ASN A 31 6.39 15.28 4.58
CA ASN A 31 6.34 15.39 3.13
C ASN A 31 7.44 14.56 2.48
N TYR A 32 7.14 13.98 1.31
CA TYR A 32 8.06 13.15 0.54
C TYR A 32 8.58 11.92 1.27
N SER A 33 7.87 11.48 2.29
CA SER A 33 8.22 10.25 3.00
C SER A 33 7.95 9.03 2.12
N SER A 34 8.74 7.99 2.30
CA SER A 34 8.56 6.71 1.60
C SER A 34 7.54 5.80 2.27
N TYR A 35 6.86 6.26 3.32
CA TYR A 35 5.78 5.53 3.98
C TYR A 35 4.80 6.50 4.65
N ASP A 36 3.57 6.04 4.87
CA ASP A 36 2.47 6.88 5.35
C ASP A 36 2.20 6.75 6.84
N ALA A 37 2.41 5.57 7.40
CA ALA A 37 2.12 5.28 8.79
C ALA A 37 3.02 4.16 9.32
N TYR A 38 3.13 4.07 10.64
CA TYR A 38 3.99 3.07 11.28
C TYR A 38 3.50 2.76 12.70
N ASN A 39 3.95 1.64 13.21
CA ASN A 39 3.94 1.31 14.63
C ASN A 39 5.23 0.53 14.96
N ASN A 40 5.31 -0.11 16.13
CA ASN A 40 6.53 -0.85 16.50
C ASN A 40 6.74 -2.11 15.66
N THR A 41 5.71 -2.60 14.99
CA THR A 41 5.73 -3.86 14.22
C THR A 41 5.76 -3.61 12.71
N TYR A 42 5.09 -2.56 12.23
CA TYR A 42 4.85 -2.35 10.81
C TYR A 42 5.21 -0.95 10.33
N THR A 43 5.66 -0.88 9.08
CA THR A 43 5.83 0.36 8.30
C THR A 43 4.94 0.22 7.07
N CYS A 44 4.03 1.16 6.87
CA CYS A 44 2.92 1.01 5.93
C CYS A 44 2.91 2.08 4.84
N GLU A 45 2.71 1.65 3.60
CA GLU A 45 2.27 2.49 2.49
C GLU A 45 0.76 2.27 2.31
N ILE A 46 -0.01 3.35 2.22
CA ILE A 46 -1.47 3.29 2.16
C ILE A 46 -1.95 3.89 0.85
N LYS A 47 -2.82 3.15 0.15
CA LYS A 47 -3.45 3.59 -1.09
C LYS A 47 -4.96 3.59 -0.94
N LYS A 48 -5.58 4.73 -1.24
CA LYS A 48 -7.03 4.85 -1.36
C LYS A 48 -7.39 4.70 -2.84
N ARG A 49 -8.19 3.68 -3.16
CA ARG A 49 -8.62 3.41 -4.53
C ARG A 49 -9.96 4.08 -4.81
N ASN A 50 -10.20 4.47 -6.07
CA ASN A 50 -11.44 5.10 -6.51
C ASN A 50 -12.41 4.08 -7.12
N PHE A 51 -12.28 2.81 -6.76
CA PHE A 51 -13.11 1.73 -7.27
C PHE A 51 -13.35 0.70 -6.17
N GLU A 52 -14.32 -0.18 -6.41
CA GLU A 52 -14.70 -1.26 -5.48
C GLU A 52 -13.68 -2.40 -5.52
N SER A 53 -13.62 -3.18 -4.44
CA SER A 53 -12.71 -4.32 -4.33
C SER A 53 -12.94 -5.40 -5.39
N TYR A 54 -14.14 -5.46 -5.98
CA TYR A 54 -14.49 -6.40 -7.05
C TYR A 54 -14.31 -5.82 -8.46
N HIS A 55 -13.83 -4.58 -8.59
CA HIS A 55 -13.55 -3.97 -9.89
C HIS A 55 -12.46 -4.77 -10.64
N ASN A 56 -12.50 -4.72 -11.98
CA ASN A 56 -11.53 -5.45 -12.81
C ASN A 56 -10.08 -5.15 -12.44
N TYR A 57 -9.76 -3.90 -12.10
CA TYR A 57 -8.41 -3.52 -11.68
C TYR A 57 -7.96 -4.28 -10.44
N ALA A 58 -8.85 -4.54 -9.49
CA ALA A 58 -8.53 -5.31 -8.30
C ALA A 58 -8.46 -6.81 -8.60
N LYS A 59 -9.28 -7.32 -9.52
CA LYS A 59 -9.29 -8.74 -9.91
C LYS A 59 -8.02 -9.17 -10.63
N GLU A 60 -7.52 -8.30 -11.51
CA GLU A 60 -6.29 -8.56 -12.27
C GLU A 60 -5.04 -8.43 -11.43
N GLY A 61 -5.15 -7.76 -10.30
CA GLY A 61 -4.06 -7.45 -9.40
C GLY A 61 -3.84 -5.95 -9.28
N LEU A 62 -3.45 -5.50 -8.10
CA LEU A 62 -3.21 -4.09 -7.83
C LEU A 62 -1.77 -3.73 -8.14
N ILE A 63 -1.60 -2.58 -8.78
CA ILE A 63 -0.29 -2.10 -9.21
C ILE A 63 0.54 -1.71 -7.98
N LEU A 64 1.75 -2.27 -7.91
CA LEU A 64 2.80 -1.84 -6.99
C LEU A 64 4.04 -1.48 -7.80
N GLU A 65 4.51 -0.24 -7.69
CA GLU A 65 5.74 0.19 -8.34
C GLU A 65 6.94 -0.39 -7.61
N ARG A 66 7.90 -0.94 -8.36
CA ARG A 66 9.11 -1.55 -7.79
C ARG A 66 9.91 -0.56 -6.96
N LYS A 67 9.98 0.68 -7.41
CA LYS A 67 10.70 1.75 -6.70
C LYS A 67 10.11 2.01 -5.32
N LYS A 68 8.77 2.02 -5.21
CA LYS A 68 8.08 2.17 -3.92
C LYS A 68 8.28 0.95 -3.04
N TYR A 69 8.20 -0.24 -3.61
CA TYR A 69 8.47 -1.49 -2.93
C TYR A 69 9.88 -1.48 -2.29
N GLN A 70 10.90 -1.12 -3.08
CA GLN A 70 12.28 -1.07 -2.60
C GLN A 70 12.46 -0.06 -1.46
N LYS A 71 11.90 1.13 -1.60
CA LYS A 71 11.98 2.18 -0.57
C LYS A 71 11.26 1.78 0.71
N LEU A 72 10.10 1.16 0.58
CA LEU A 72 9.32 0.72 1.74
C LEU A 72 10.05 -0.39 2.51
N LEU A 73 10.62 -1.37 1.81
CA LEU A 73 11.44 -2.42 2.43
C LEU A 73 12.66 -1.84 3.13
N GLU A 74 13.34 -0.89 2.51
CA GLU A 74 14.51 -0.24 3.11
C GLU A 74 14.12 0.47 4.41
N LYS A 75 13.05 1.25 4.41
CA LYS A 75 12.56 1.95 5.59
C LYS A 75 12.10 0.99 6.69
N SER A 76 11.43 -0.08 6.33
CA SER A 76 11.00 -1.09 7.30
C SER A 76 12.21 -1.75 7.97
N LYS A 77 13.28 -2.02 7.25
CA LYS A 77 14.53 -2.54 7.82
C LYS A 77 15.17 -1.55 8.78
N GLN A 78 15.24 -0.27 8.40
CA GLN A 78 15.77 0.79 9.27
C GLN A 78 14.97 0.92 10.56
N ASN A 79 13.65 0.76 10.48
CA ASN A 79 12.75 0.85 11.63
C ASN A 79 12.64 -0.46 12.40
N ASN A 80 13.27 -1.53 11.93
CA ASN A 80 13.16 -2.88 12.50
C ASN A 80 11.70 -3.36 12.52
N THR A 81 11.00 -3.17 11.42
CA THR A 81 9.58 -3.50 11.23
C THR A 81 9.37 -4.31 9.96
N GLN A 82 8.13 -4.70 9.72
CA GLN A 82 7.70 -5.36 8.48
C GLN A 82 6.95 -4.36 7.59
N ALA A 83 7.18 -4.43 6.29
CA ALA A 83 6.55 -3.55 5.31
C ALA A 83 5.17 -4.06 4.94
N LEU A 84 4.15 -3.22 5.11
CA LEU A 84 2.78 -3.50 4.69
C LEU A 84 2.36 -2.56 3.57
N TYR A 85 1.70 -3.12 2.56
CA TYR A 85 1.02 -2.36 1.52
C TYR A 85 -0.48 -2.49 1.73
N VAL A 86 -1.15 -1.37 2.01
CA VAL A 86 -2.54 -1.32 2.46
C VAL A 86 -3.37 -0.59 1.39
N ASN A 87 -4.43 -1.23 0.91
CA ASN A 87 -5.34 -0.64 -0.08
C ASN A 87 -6.75 -0.60 0.46
N LEU A 88 -7.37 0.60 0.42
CA LEU A 88 -8.75 0.81 0.81
C LEU A 88 -9.59 1.07 -0.44
N PHE A 89 -10.76 0.45 -0.50
CA PHE A 89 -11.67 0.52 -1.65
C PHE A 89 -12.94 1.29 -1.29
N THR A 90 -13.69 1.73 -2.31
CA THR A 90 -14.92 2.51 -2.11
C THR A 90 -16.05 1.72 -1.45
N ASP A 91 -15.98 0.39 -1.47
CA ASP A 91 -16.94 -0.51 -0.79
C ASP A 91 -16.54 -0.84 0.65
N ASN A 92 -15.63 -0.09 1.23
CA ASN A 92 -15.12 -0.26 2.60
C ASN A 92 -14.38 -1.58 2.84
N VAL A 93 -13.87 -2.19 1.78
CA VAL A 93 -12.99 -3.35 1.86
C VAL A 93 -11.55 -2.89 1.94
N ILE A 94 -10.74 -3.58 2.73
CA ILE A 94 -9.31 -3.28 2.91
C ILE A 94 -8.51 -4.53 2.59
N PHE A 95 -7.54 -4.40 1.67
CA PHE A 95 -6.58 -5.45 1.35
C PHE A 95 -5.21 -5.08 1.89
N ILE A 96 -4.53 -6.03 2.54
CA ILE A 96 -3.19 -5.82 3.09
C ILE A 96 -2.26 -6.92 2.60
N TRP A 97 -1.12 -6.51 2.04
CA TRP A 97 -0.02 -7.41 1.67
C TRP A 97 1.17 -7.14 2.57
N ASN A 98 1.75 -8.21 3.13
CA ASN A 98 3.00 -8.11 3.88
C ASN A 98 4.17 -8.33 2.92
N LEU A 99 4.78 -7.25 2.46
CA LEU A 99 5.84 -7.29 1.46
C LEU A 99 7.12 -7.91 2.00
N THR A 100 7.41 -7.72 3.28
CA THR A 100 8.56 -8.34 3.94
C THR A 100 8.44 -9.86 3.92
N LYS A 101 7.27 -10.38 4.30
CA LYS A 101 7.00 -11.81 4.31
C LYS A 101 7.08 -12.41 2.92
N LEU A 102 6.45 -11.76 1.93
CA LEU A 102 6.52 -12.21 0.53
C LEU A 102 7.96 -12.29 0.03
N THR A 103 8.77 -11.27 0.37
CA THR A 103 10.18 -11.23 -0.03
C THR A 103 10.99 -12.36 0.62
N LEU A 104 10.77 -12.61 1.91
CA LEU A 104 11.44 -13.69 2.63
C LEU A 104 11.04 -15.09 2.10
N GLU A 105 9.83 -15.24 1.61
CA GLU A 105 9.32 -16.47 1.00
C GLU A 105 9.71 -16.61 -0.48
N ASN A 106 10.51 -15.71 -1.00
CA ASN A 106 10.95 -15.69 -2.41
C ASN A 106 9.79 -15.63 -3.40
N TYR A 107 8.73 -14.88 -3.04
CA TYR A 107 7.59 -14.68 -3.92
C TYR A 107 8.04 -14.10 -5.26
N ASN A 108 7.54 -14.64 -6.37
CA ASN A 108 7.82 -14.13 -7.71
C ASN A 108 6.88 -12.96 -8.03
N PHE A 109 7.37 -11.74 -7.84
CA PHE A 109 6.59 -10.53 -8.13
C PHE A 109 6.34 -10.32 -9.63
N ASN A 110 7.17 -10.91 -10.48
CA ASN A 110 7.05 -10.79 -11.94
C ASN A 110 7.10 -9.32 -12.41
N TRP A 111 8.14 -8.62 -11.98
CA TRP A 111 8.33 -7.22 -12.33
C TRP A 111 8.41 -7.02 -13.83
N HIS A 112 7.68 -6.03 -14.35
CA HIS A 112 7.68 -5.69 -15.78
C HIS A 112 7.43 -4.19 -15.97
N ASN A 113 7.77 -3.68 -17.15
CA ASN A 113 7.63 -2.26 -17.46
C ASN A 113 6.20 -1.96 -17.90
N MET A 114 5.68 -0.82 -17.43
CA MET A 114 4.38 -0.29 -17.83
C MET A 114 4.50 1.23 -17.99
N LYS A 115 3.86 1.78 -19.01
CA LYS A 115 3.75 3.24 -19.17
C LYS A 115 2.74 3.79 -18.18
N MET A 116 3.17 4.74 -17.38
CA MET A 116 2.36 5.36 -16.33
C MET A 116 2.60 6.86 -16.29
N ASN A 117 1.67 7.60 -15.68
CA ASN A 117 1.87 9.01 -15.41
C ASN A 117 3.09 9.20 -14.51
N LYS A 118 3.90 10.22 -14.80
CA LYS A 118 5.10 10.53 -14.05
C LYS A 118 4.78 10.83 -12.58
N ALA A 119 3.67 11.52 -12.33
CA ALA A 119 3.13 11.76 -11.01
C ALA A 119 1.60 11.76 -11.05
N THR A 120 0.96 11.64 -9.88
CA THR A 120 -0.50 11.52 -9.76
C THR A 120 -1.26 12.64 -10.45
N PHE A 121 -0.75 13.86 -10.40
CA PHE A 121 -1.41 15.04 -10.95
C PHE A 121 -0.83 15.49 -12.30
N ASN A 122 0.04 14.69 -12.89
CA ASN A 122 0.62 15.03 -14.16
C ASN A 122 -0.39 14.90 -15.29
N SER A 123 -0.17 15.72 -16.31
CA SER A 123 -0.88 15.63 -17.56
C SER A 123 -0.75 14.23 -18.17
N LYS A 124 -1.77 13.82 -18.91
CA LYS A 124 -1.75 12.59 -19.71
C LYS A 124 -0.60 12.54 -20.72
N TYR A 125 0.09 13.65 -20.96
CA TYR A 125 1.23 13.73 -21.88
C TYR A 125 2.55 13.35 -21.21
N ASP A 126 2.62 13.37 -19.87
CA ASP A 126 3.84 13.08 -19.10
C ASP A 126 3.89 11.64 -18.63
N LYS A 127 3.96 10.71 -19.59
CA LYS A 127 4.04 9.26 -19.27
C LYS A 127 5.48 8.79 -19.36
N ILE A 128 5.89 8.01 -18.37
CA ILE A 128 7.18 7.33 -18.34
C ILE A 128 6.97 5.85 -18.11
N GLU A 129 7.96 5.04 -18.44
CA GLU A 129 7.96 3.63 -18.11
C GLU A 129 8.38 3.42 -16.67
N LYS A 130 7.61 2.62 -15.95
CA LYS A 130 7.92 2.21 -14.58
C LYS A 130 7.87 0.69 -14.47
N GLU A 131 8.78 0.14 -13.68
CA GLU A 131 8.68 -1.27 -13.31
C GLU A 131 7.59 -1.43 -12.27
N ILE A 132 6.67 -2.35 -12.53
CA ILE A 132 5.55 -2.62 -11.66
C ILE A 132 5.33 -4.12 -11.52
N CYS A 133 4.58 -4.51 -10.50
CA CYS A 133 3.96 -5.83 -10.43
C CYS A 133 2.47 -5.68 -10.16
N LEU A 134 1.74 -6.77 -10.38
CA LEU A 134 0.32 -6.86 -10.04
C LEU A 134 0.18 -7.77 -8.82
N LEU A 135 -0.16 -7.19 -7.69
CA LEU A 135 -0.38 -7.95 -6.44
C LEU A 135 -1.74 -8.62 -6.49
N LYS A 136 -1.72 -9.94 -6.38
CA LYS A 136 -2.91 -10.76 -6.50
C LYS A 136 -3.66 -10.86 -5.17
N LYS A 137 -4.96 -11.09 -5.26
CA LYS A 137 -5.85 -11.23 -4.14
C LYS A 137 -5.54 -12.45 -3.25
N ASP A 138 -5.01 -13.50 -3.85
CA ASP A 138 -4.70 -14.77 -3.18
C ASP A 138 -3.53 -14.69 -2.18
N ILE A 139 -2.73 -13.63 -2.21
CA ILE A 139 -1.61 -13.43 -1.30
C ILE A 139 -1.86 -12.33 -0.26
N ILE A 140 -3.10 -11.91 -0.09
CA ILE A 140 -3.49 -10.94 0.93
C ILE A 140 -3.37 -11.57 2.31
N ILE A 141 -2.80 -10.84 3.27
CA ILE A 141 -2.70 -11.30 4.66
C ILE A 141 -3.92 -10.92 5.49
N ASN A 142 -4.68 -9.91 5.05
CA ASN A 142 -5.84 -9.45 5.79
C ASN A 142 -6.87 -8.85 4.83
N ILE A 143 -8.14 -9.20 5.05
CA ILE A 143 -9.30 -8.59 4.40
C ILE A 143 -10.20 -8.10 5.52
N CYS A 144 -10.53 -6.80 5.49
CA CYS A 144 -11.49 -6.22 6.42
C CYS A 144 -12.67 -5.69 5.63
N THR A 145 -13.88 -5.98 6.09
CA THR A 145 -15.11 -5.46 5.51
C THR A 145 -15.89 -4.73 6.59
N ASN A 146 -16.35 -3.54 6.26
CA ASN A 146 -17.22 -2.77 7.15
C ASN A 146 -18.66 -2.93 6.75
#